data_56c0a52f5586b8ab7d7e315a83252aaf
#
_entry.id   56c0a52f5586b8ab7d7e315a83252aaf
#
_cell.length_a   1.000
_cell.length_b   1.000
_cell.length_c   1.000
_cell.angle_alpha   90.00
_cell.angle_beta   90.00
_cell.angle_gamma   90.00
#
_symmetry.space_group_name_H-M   'P 1'
#
loop_
_entity.id
_entity.type
_entity.pdbx_description
1 polymer ?
#
loop_
_entity_poly.entity_id
_entity_poly.type
_entity_poly.pdbx_seq_one_letter_code
_entity_poly.pdbx_strand_id
1 'polypeptide(L)'
;LGITLLAPHLLGLSTGEAALLGAVIASVSPAVVVPRMTRFIDEKIGTEKGVPQLILAGAAADDVFTIAMFTAFAGLLKSGGFSASSLLNVPISIISGIAAGAVLGVLFGMFFGRFHFRDSEKIIVFLGISLLLAAAESLLDGIFPFSGLIAVMSMGIAAKIRLPEAAPRMTVKLTKLWSAAEIMLFVLVGAAVDPAYAVSGGLGAALLILGGLVFRAAGVFCCLIKTPL
;
A
#
# COMPACT_ATOMS: atom_id res chain seq x y z
N LEU A 1 14.98 3.29 7.97
CA LEU A 1 16.21 3.66 8.69
C LEU A 1 17.19 2.49 8.84
N GLY A 2 16.80 1.35 9.44
CA GLY A 2 17.70 0.22 9.65
C GLY A 2 18.34 -0.30 8.38
N ILE A 3 17.57 -0.50 7.32
CA ILE A 3 18.06 -0.93 6.00
C ILE A 3 19.01 0.11 5.40
N THR A 4 18.67 1.39 5.49
CA THR A 4 19.51 2.49 4.97
C THR A 4 20.89 2.54 5.64
N LEU A 5 20.97 2.14 6.90
CA LEU A 5 22.24 2.07 7.63
C LEU A 5 23.05 0.79 7.32
N LEU A 6 22.36 -0.34 7.17
CA LEU A 6 23.00 -1.65 6.98
C LEU A 6 23.40 -1.94 5.52
N ALA A 7 22.57 -1.54 4.55
CA ALA A 7 22.77 -1.91 3.14
C ALA A 7 24.08 -1.40 2.53
N PRO A 8 24.58 -0.18 2.83
CA PRO A 8 25.88 0.27 2.34
C PRO A 8 27.03 -0.63 2.80
N HIS A 9 26.99 -1.12 4.03
CA HIS A 9 28.03 -1.95 4.61
C HIS A 9 27.97 -3.42 4.19
N LEU A 10 26.75 -3.94 3.95
CA LEU A 10 26.55 -5.35 3.63
C LEU A 10 26.51 -5.64 2.13
N LEU A 11 26.01 -4.70 1.34
CA LEU A 11 25.81 -4.87 -0.11
C LEU A 11 26.61 -3.85 -0.95
N GLY A 12 27.34 -2.92 -0.33
CA GLY A 12 28.09 -1.89 -1.05
C GLY A 12 27.22 -0.87 -1.80
N LEU A 13 25.95 -0.72 -1.42
CA LEU A 13 25.03 0.23 -2.06
C LEU A 13 25.33 1.67 -1.63
N SER A 14 25.07 2.61 -2.52
CA SER A 14 25.07 4.03 -2.14
C SER A 14 23.98 4.33 -1.12
N THR A 15 24.15 5.39 -0.34
CA THR A 15 23.15 5.79 0.68
C THR A 15 21.76 6.04 0.07
N GLY A 16 21.72 6.58 -1.15
CA GLY A 16 20.45 6.81 -1.87
C GLY A 16 19.75 5.50 -2.27
N GLU A 17 20.49 4.55 -2.83
CA GLU A 17 19.97 3.22 -3.17
C GLU A 17 19.55 2.45 -1.91
N ALA A 18 20.31 2.55 -0.83
CA ALA A 18 19.98 1.96 0.45
C ALA A 18 18.70 2.57 1.07
N ALA A 19 18.48 3.86 0.89
CA ALA A 19 17.25 4.53 1.33
C ALA A 19 16.04 4.07 0.49
N LEU A 20 16.21 3.96 -0.83
CA LEU A 20 15.19 3.45 -1.74
C LEU A 20 14.82 1.99 -1.39
N LEU A 21 15.82 1.13 -1.24
CA LEU A 21 15.63 -0.26 -0.80
C LEU A 21 14.94 -0.32 0.56
N GLY A 22 15.33 0.55 1.48
CA GLY A 22 14.72 0.67 2.80
C GLY A 22 13.24 1.07 2.74
N ALA A 23 12.86 1.96 1.83
CA ALA A 23 11.45 2.33 1.61
C ALA A 23 10.65 1.13 1.08
N VAL A 24 11.18 0.39 0.11
CA VAL A 24 10.50 -0.80 -0.46
C VAL A 24 10.30 -1.89 0.59
N ILE A 25 11.32 -2.21 1.37
CA ILE A 25 11.26 -3.29 2.39
C ILE A 25 10.46 -2.86 3.63
N ALA A 26 10.28 -1.57 3.86
CA ALA A 26 9.53 -1.06 5.01
C ALA A 26 8.03 -1.38 4.91
N SER A 27 7.47 -1.44 3.71
CA SER A 27 6.05 -1.70 3.48
C SER A 27 5.57 -3.01 4.09
N VAL A 28 4.39 -2.96 4.67
CA VAL A 28 3.69 -4.15 5.19
C VAL A 28 2.64 -4.58 4.17
N SER A 29 2.78 -5.78 3.62
CA SER A 29 1.81 -6.28 2.66
C SER A 29 0.41 -6.43 3.27
N PRO A 30 -0.60 -5.69 2.77
CA PRO A 30 -1.99 -5.87 3.18
C PRO A 30 -2.50 -7.30 2.93
N ALA A 31 -1.95 -7.97 1.92
CA ALA A 31 -2.28 -9.36 1.59
C ALA A 31 -2.07 -10.33 2.77
N VAL A 32 -1.07 -10.06 3.62
CA VAL A 32 -0.77 -10.87 4.79
C VAL A 32 -1.53 -10.37 6.03
N VAL A 33 -1.63 -9.06 6.19
CA VAL A 33 -2.21 -8.44 7.39
C VAL A 33 -3.73 -8.55 7.41
N VAL A 34 -4.40 -8.25 6.28
CA VAL A 34 -5.87 -8.17 6.23
C VAL A 34 -6.52 -9.50 6.61
N PRO A 35 -6.17 -10.66 6.04
CA PRO A 35 -6.79 -11.93 6.41
C PRO A 35 -6.60 -12.30 7.88
N ARG A 36 -5.42 -12.01 8.43
CA ARG A 36 -5.11 -12.28 9.84
C ARG A 36 -5.91 -11.41 10.78
N MET A 37 -5.98 -10.11 10.50
CA MET A 37 -6.72 -9.17 11.34
C MET A 37 -8.23 -9.37 11.24
N THR A 38 -8.75 -9.70 10.07
CA THR A 38 -10.17 -10.05 9.89
C THR A 38 -10.52 -11.27 10.72
N ARG A 39 -9.67 -12.31 10.68
CA ARG A 39 -9.85 -13.50 11.53
C ARG A 39 -9.85 -13.16 13.02
N PHE A 40 -8.94 -12.29 13.49
CA PHE A 40 -8.92 -11.85 14.89
C PHE A 40 -10.18 -11.08 15.27
N ILE A 41 -10.75 -10.31 14.35
CA ILE A 41 -12.04 -9.63 14.56
C ILE A 41 -13.17 -10.65 14.70
N ASP A 42 -13.21 -11.66 13.82
CA ASP A 42 -14.22 -12.71 13.83
C ASP A 42 -14.14 -13.58 15.10
N GLU A 43 -12.93 -13.91 15.53
CA GLU A 43 -12.64 -14.65 16.77
C GLU A 43 -12.68 -13.78 18.03
N LYS A 44 -12.97 -12.48 17.92
CA LYS A 44 -13.00 -11.47 18.99
C LYS A 44 -11.69 -11.35 19.79
N ILE A 45 -10.55 -11.62 19.15
CA ILE A 45 -9.23 -11.52 19.78
C ILE A 45 -8.74 -10.07 19.68
N GLY A 46 -8.52 -9.42 20.84
CA GLY A 46 -8.02 -8.04 20.94
C GLY A 46 -9.00 -6.97 20.43
N THR A 47 -10.27 -7.32 20.21
CA THR A 47 -11.29 -6.40 19.68
C THR A 47 -11.78 -5.41 20.73
N GLU A 48 -11.67 -5.73 22.02
CA GLU A 48 -12.08 -4.82 23.11
C GLU A 48 -11.34 -3.48 23.09
N LYS A 49 -10.07 -3.52 22.71
CA LYS A 49 -9.21 -2.32 22.56
C LYS A 49 -9.05 -1.88 21.11
N GLY A 50 -9.76 -2.48 20.18
CA GLY A 50 -9.71 -2.14 18.75
C GLY A 50 -8.35 -2.43 18.08
N VAL A 51 -7.52 -3.33 18.65
CA VAL A 51 -6.16 -3.60 18.16
C VAL A 51 -6.14 -4.08 16.70
N PRO A 52 -6.96 -5.06 16.26
CA PRO A 52 -6.98 -5.49 14.87
C PRO A 52 -7.40 -4.37 13.91
N GLN A 53 -8.36 -3.54 14.30
CA GLN A 53 -8.82 -2.40 13.51
C GLN A 53 -7.72 -1.34 13.36
N LEU A 54 -6.98 -1.07 14.45
CA LEU A 54 -5.84 -0.14 14.43
C LEU A 54 -4.73 -0.64 13.49
N ILE A 55 -4.43 -1.95 13.53
CA ILE A 55 -3.42 -2.56 12.66
C ILE A 55 -3.85 -2.47 11.19
N LEU A 56 -5.13 -2.71 10.87
CA LEU A 56 -5.66 -2.56 9.51
C LEU A 56 -5.57 -1.11 9.01
N ALA A 57 -5.93 -0.15 9.85
CA ALA A 57 -5.81 1.27 9.52
C ALA A 57 -4.34 1.69 9.33
N GLY A 58 -3.45 1.19 10.20
CA GLY A 58 -2.02 1.42 10.11
C GLY A 58 -1.41 0.84 8.84
N ALA A 59 -1.79 -0.37 8.44
CA ALA A 59 -1.32 -0.99 7.20
C ALA A 59 -1.75 -0.19 5.96
N ALA A 60 -2.97 0.35 5.94
CA ALA A 60 -3.42 1.20 4.84
C ALA A 60 -2.66 2.56 4.78
N ALA A 61 -2.33 3.14 5.94
CA ALA A 61 -1.54 4.36 6.01
C ALA A 61 -0.06 4.12 5.64
N ASP A 62 0.48 2.94 5.97
CA ASP A 62 1.85 2.53 5.66
C ASP A 62 2.10 2.48 4.15
N ASP A 63 1.17 1.98 3.36
CA ASP A 63 1.26 1.94 1.90
C ASP A 63 1.40 3.35 1.31
N VAL A 64 0.58 4.30 1.77
CA VAL A 64 0.65 5.70 1.33
C VAL A 64 2.00 6.31 1.66
N PHE A 65 2.48 6.10 2.90
CA PHE A 65 3.75 6.61 3.37
C PHE A 65 4.93 6.00 2.59
N THR A 66 4.90 4.70 2.37
CA THR A 66 5.96 3.96 1.66
C THR A 66 6.06 4.39 0.20
N ILE A 67 4.94 4.55 -0.51
CA ILE A 67 4.92 5.06 -1.89
C ILE A 67 5.49 6.48 -1.95
N ALA A 68 5.10 7.34 -1.01
CA ALA A 68 5.62 8.69 -0.91
C ALA A 68 7.14 8.71 -0.72
N MET A 69 7.66 7.90 0.21
CA MET A 69 9.09 7.77 0.47
C MET A 69 9.85 7.19 -0.73
N PHE A 70 9.29 6.14 -1.36
CA PHE A 70 9.86 5.54 -2.57
C PHE A 70 10.00 6.56 -3.70
N THR A 71 8.92 7.29 -3.98
CA THR A 71 8.90 8.32 -5.04
C THR A 71 9.90 9.43 -4.76
N ALA A 72 9.99 9.88 -3.49
CA ALA A 72 10.96 10.89 -3.08
C ALA A 72 12.42 10.41 -3.29
N PHE A 73 12.77 9.21 -2.83
CA PHE A 73 14.12 8.67 -2.99
C PHE A 73 14.46 8.31 -4.44
N ALA A 74 13.50 7.79 -5.21
CA ALA A 74 13.68 7.53 -6.63
C ALA A 74 13.91 8.83 -7.42
N GLY A 75 13.18 9.88 -7.09
CA GLY A 75 13.38 11.22 -7.65
C GLY A 75 14.77 11.78 -7.35
N LEU A 76 15.24 11.61 -6.10
CA LEU A 76 16.59 12.03 -5.70
C LEU A 76 17.69 11.32 -6.48
N LEU A 77 17.55 10.02 -6.71
CA LEU A 77 18.51 9.24 -7.47
C LEU A 77 18.55 9.62 -8.95
N LYS A 78 17.38 9.91 -9.54
CA LYS A 78 17.28 10.33 -10.95
C LYS A 78 17.81 11.74 -11.20
N SER A 79 17.56 12.68 -10.30
CA SER A 79 17.92 14.10 -10.47
C SER A 79 19.34 14.44 -10.01
N GLY A 80 20.04 13.52 -9.37
CA GLY A 80 21.41 13.75 -8.84
C GLY A 80 21.47 14.75 -7.67
N GLY A 81 20.33 15.20 -7.13
CA GLY A 81 20.28 16.15 -6.04
C GLY A 81 18.87 16.33 -5.46
N PHE A 82 18.79 16.95 -4.29
CA PHE A 82 17.54 17.33 -3.66
C PHE A 82 16.84 18.40 -4.51
N SER A 83 15.79 18.00 -5.23
CA SER A 83 14.89 18.95 -5.88
C SER A 83 13.69 19.21 -4.95
N ALA A 84 13.54 20.46 -4.55
CA ALA A 84 12.39 20.88 -3.75
C ALA A 84 11.05 20.59 -4.47
N SER A 85 11.05 20.58 -5.80
CA SER A 85 9.90 20.20 -6.61
C SER A 85 9.52 18.71 -6.44
N SER A 86 10.49 17.79 -6.33
CA SER A 86 10.20 16.38 -6.09
C SER A 86 9.57 16.13 -4.72
N LEU A 87 9.95 16.88 -3.69
CA LEU A 87 9.34 16.82 -2.38
C LEU A 87 7.91 17.37 -2.35
N LEU A 88 7.63 18.40 -3.15
CA LEU A 88 6.29 18.98 -3.27
C LEU A 88 5.34 18.11 -4.11
N ASN A 89 5.86 17.34 -5.06
CA ASN A 89 5.06 16.45 -5.88
C ASN A 89 4.39 15.33 -5.06
N VAL A 90 5.02 14.88 -3.96
CA VAL A 90 4.46 13.83 -3.09
C VAL A 90 3.14 14.27 -2.44
N PRO A 91 3.08 15.37 -1.65
CA PRO A 91 1.81 15.82 -1.09
C PRO A 91 0.78 16.20 -2.15
N ILE A 92 1.20 16.74 -3.29
CA ILE A 92 0.29 17.07 -4.39
C ILE A 92 -0.33 15.80 -4.98
N SER A 93 0.45 14.74 -5.20
CA SER A 93 -0.06 13.47 -5.71
C SER A 93 -1.05 12.80 -4.75
N ILE A 94 -0.82 12.93 -3.44
CA ILE A 94 -1.74 12.44 -2.42
C ILE A 94 -3.07 13.22 -2.47
N ILE A 95 -3.00 14.55 -2.46
CA ILE A 95 -4.20 15.41 -2.46
C ILE A 95 -4.99 15.22 -3.75
N SER A 96 -4.33 15.19 -4.90
CA SER A 96 -4.99 14.98 -6.20
C SER A 96 -5.65 13.59 -6.29
N GLY A 97 -4.98 12.56 -5.77
CA GLY A 97 -5.53 11.21 -5.66
C GLY A 97 -6.77 11.17 -4.78
N ILE A 98 -6.71 11.78 -3.57
CA ILE A 98 -7.85 11.86 -2.66
C ILE A 98 -9.02 12.59 -3.33
N ALA A 99 -8.78 13.74 -3.94
CA ALA A 99 -9.82 14.54 -4.57
C ALA A 99 -10.50 13.79 -5.74
N ALA A 100 -9.72 13.23 -6.65
CA ALA A 100 -10.24 12.48 -7.80
C ALA A 100 -11.01 11.23 -7.35
N GLY A 101 -10.46 10.47 -6.40
CA GLY A 101 -11.09 9.27 -5.87
C GLY A 101 -12.39 9.59 -5.13
N ALA A 102 -12.41 10.63 -4.30
CA ALA A 102 -13.60 11.03 -3.57
C ALA A 102 -14.73 11.47 -4.54
N VAL A 103 -14.40 12.25 -5.56
CA VAL A 103 -15.37 12.67 -6.60
C VAL A 103 -15.96 11.45 -7.31
N LEU A 104 -15.09 10.54 -7.78
CA LEU A 104 -15.56 9.33 -8.49
C LEU A 104 -16.34 8.39 -7.57
N GLY A 105 -15.96 8.27 -6.31
CA GLY A 105 -16.69 7.46 -5.33
C GLY A 105 -18.07 8.03 -4.99
N VAL A 106 -18.20 9.36 -4.91
CA VAL A 106 -19.49 10.04 -4.74
C VAL A 106 -20.36 9.85 -5.98
N LEU A 107 -19.81 10.04 -7.18
CA LEU A 107 -20.52 9.82 -8.45
C LEU A 107 -20.99 8.37 -8.58
N PHE A 108 -20.11 7.42 -8.27
CA PHE A 108 -20.43 5.99 -8.21
C PHE A 108 -21.59 5.72 -7.25
N GLY A 109 -21.51 6.27 -6.04
CA GLY A 109 -22.53 6.11 -5.02
C GLY A 109 -23.87 6.73 -5.41
N MET A 110 -23.87 7.91 -6.03
CA MET A 110 -25.09 8.57 -6.52
C MET A 110 -25.75 7.76 -7.66
N PHE A 111 -24.93 7.28 -8.61
CA PHE A 111 -25.42 6.51 -9.74
C PHE A 111 -26.05 5.19 -9.28
N PHE A 112 -25.34 4.41 -8.49
CA PHE A 112 -25.81 3.10 -8.02
C PHE A 112 -26.80 3.18 -6.85
N GLY A 113 -26.93 4.31 -6.21
CA GLY A 113 -28.00 4.58 -5.24
C GLY A 113 -29.34 4.86 -5.90
N ARG A 114 -29.31 5.46 -7.10
CA ARG A 114 -30.53 5.79 -7.86
C ARG A 114 -31.07 4.62 -8.68
N PHE A 115 -30.18 3.78 -9.21
CA PHE A 115 -30.54 2.65 -10.07
C PHE A 115 -30.30 1.32 -9.34
N HIS A 116 -31.29 0.41 -9.42
CA HIS A 116 -31.23 -0.91 -8.78
C HIS A 116 -30.42 -1.90 -9.65
N PHE A 117 -29.11 -1.86 -9.52
CA PHE A 117 -28.21 -2.82 -10.15
C PHE A 117 -27.82 -3.95 -9.19
N ARG A 118 -27.47 -5.11 -9.74
CA ARG A 118 -26.93 -6.22 -8.97
C ARG A 118 -25.55 -5.86 -8.41
N ASP A 119 -25.21 -6.42 -7.23
CA ASP A 119 -23.89 -6.14 -6.60
C ASP A 119 -22.71 -6.54 -7.49
N SER A 120 -22.86 -7.56 -8.35
CA SER A 120 -21.81 -7.96 -9.31
C SER A 120 -21.54 -6.91 -10.37
N GLU A 121 -22.56 -6.24 -10.88
CA GLU A 121 -22.42 -5.16 -11.86
C GLU A 121 -21.72 -3.95 -11.24
N LYS A 122 -22.08 -3.62 -9.98
CA LYS A 122 -21.39 -2.57 -9.22
C LYS A 122 -19.91 -2.86 -9.08
N ILE A 123 -19.53 -4.12 -8.78
CA ILE A 123 -18.15 -4.53 -8.64
C ILE A 123 -17.38 -4.42 -9.94
N ILE A 124 -17.97 -4.83 -11.07
CA ILE A 124 -17.31 -4.75 -12.38
C ILE A 124 -17.02 -3.28 -12.73
N VAL A 125 -17.99 -2.39 -12.53
CA VAL A 125 -17.80 -0.95 -12.79
C VAL A 125 -16.78 -0.36 -11.82
N PHE A 126 -16.84 -0.74 -10.54
CA PHE A 126 -15.87 -0.29 -9.53
C PHE A 126 -14.44 -0.70 -9.89
N LEU A 127 -14.23 -1.95 -10.27
CA LEU A 127 -12.93 -2.46 -10.72
C LEU A 127 -12.48 -1.78 -12.02
N GLY A 128 -13.38 -1.57 -12.98
CA GLY A 128 -13.08 -0.84 -14.21
C GLY A 128 -12.56 0.57 -13.95
N ILE A 129 -13.26 1.33 -13.07
CA ILE A 129 -12.82 2.66 -12.67
C ILE A 129 -11.48 2.59 -11.92
N SER A 130 -11.30 1.59 -11.04
CA SER A 130 -10.04 1.41 -10.30
C SER A 130 -8.86 1.16 -11.24
N LEU A 131 -9.02 0.34 -12.27
CA LEU A 131 -7.99 0.09 -13.28
C LEU A 131 -7.70 1.35 -14.12
N LEU A 132 -8.73 2.13 -14.46
CA LEU A 132 -8.55 3.40 -15.16
C LEU A 132 -7.78 4.42 -14.30
N LEU A 133 -8.05 4.49 -13.00
CA LEU A 133 -7.30 5.33 -12.07
C LEU A 133 -5.84 4.90 -11.94
N ALA A 134 -5.58 3.60 -11.87
CA ALA A 134 -4.23 3.06 -11.85
C ALA A 134 -3.49 3.34 -13.19
N ALA A 135 -4.15 3.20 -14.33
CA ALA A 135 -3.59 3.53 -15.63
C ALA A 135 -3.34 5.05 -15.78
N ALA A 136 -4.23 5.88 -15.23
CA ALA A 136 -4.07 7.34 -15.24
C ALA A 136 -2.80 7.80 -14.51
N GLU A 137 -2.38 7.12 -13.43
CA GLU A 137 -1.11 7.38 -12.75
C GLU A 137 0.07 7.26 -13.72
N SER A 138 0.13 6.18 -14.50
CA SER A 138 1.19 5.97 -15.50
C SER A 138 1.13 6.97 -16.66
N LEU A 139 -0.07 7.35 -17.09
CA LEU A 139 -0.26 8.30 -18.20
C LEU A 139 0.06 9.76 -17.79
N LEU A 140 -0.14 10.09 -16.52
CA LEU A 140 0.14 11.42 -15.98
C LEU A 140 1.57 11.56 -15.44
N ASP A 141 2.35 10.46 -15.42
CA ASP A 141 3.73 10.50 -14.94
C ASP A 141 4.56 11.53 -15.71
N GLY A 142 5.23 12.42 -14.99
CA GLY A 142 6.00 13.53 -15.56
C GLY A 142 5.17 14.75 -16.01
N ILE A 143 3.84 14.68 -16.05
CA ILE A 143 2.94 15.80 -16.43
C ILE A 143 2.32 16.40 -15.18
N PHE A 144 1.69 15.56 -14.36
CA PHE A 144 0.96 15.99 -13.16
C PHE A 144 1.09 14.95 -12.05
N PRO A 145 1.48 15.34 -10.83
CA PRO A 145 1.60 14.41 -9.71
C PRO A 145 0.23 13.84 -9.32
N PHE A 146 0.02 12.55 -9.55
CA PHE A 146 -1.22 11.85 -9.28
C PHE A 146 -0.95 10.46 -8.73
N SER A 147 -1.64 10.05 -7.67
CA SER A 147 -1.58 8.70 -7.14
C SER A 147 -2.88 7.95 -7.38
N GLY A 148 -2.84 7.00 -8.30
CA GLY A 148 -3.98 6.14 -8.65
C GLY A 148 -4.40 5.24 -7.51
N LEU A 149 -3.45 4.71 -6.74
CA LEU A 149 -3.74 3.86 -5.58
C LEU A 149 -4.52 4.61 -4.50
N ILE A 150 -4.08 5.83 -4.16
CA ILE A 150 -4.77 6.69 -3.19
C ILE A 150 -6.16 7.08 -3.73
N ALA A 151 -6.28 7.31 -5.02
CA ALA A 151 -7.57 7.61 -5.65
C ALA A 151 -8.53 6.41 -5.53
N VAL A 152 -8.07 5.19 -5.77
CA VAL A 152 -8.91 3.97 -5.58
C VAL A 152 -9.33 3.81 -4.13
N MET A 153 -8.43 4.02 -3.16
CA MET A 153 -8.77 3.95 -1.73
C MET A 153 -9.83 4.99 -1.36
N SER A 154 -9.64 6.23 -1.79
CA SER A 154 -10.58 7.34 -1.53
C SER A 154 -11.93 7.10 -2.19
N MET A 155 -11.94 6.54 -3.41
CA MET A 155 -13.16 6.13 -4.11
C MET A 155 -13.91 5.05 -3.31
N GLY A 156 -13.19 4.06 -2.75
CA GLY A 156 -13.78 3.03 -1.91
C GLY A 156 -14.43 3.58 -0.64
N ILE A 157 -13.76 4.51 0.04
CA ILE A 157 -14.30 5.18 1.23
C ILE A 157 -15.56 5.98 0.89
N ALA A 158 -15.52 6.79 -0.16
CA ALA A 158 -16.64 7.60 -0.59
C ALA A 158 -17.85 6.74 -1.06
N ALA A 159 -17.58 5.65 -1.80
CA ALA A 159 -18.60 4.69 -2.19
C ALA A 159 -19.23 3.99 -0.97
N LYS A 160 -18.45 3.61 0.04
CA LYS A 160 -18.97 3.02 1.28
C LYS A 160 -19.89 3.97 2.03
N ILE A 161 -19.54 5.24 2.11
CA ILE A 161 -20.39 6.26 2.78
C ILE A 161 -21.71 6.42 2.04
N ARG A 162 -21.72 6.36 0.72
CA ARG A 162 -22.92 6.56 -0.11
C ARG A 162 -23.79 5.31 -0.25
N LEU A 163 -23.19 4.11 -0.15
CA LEU A 163 -23.85 2.82 -0.32
C LEU A 163 -23.62 1.91 0.90
N PRO A 164 -24.03 2.31 2.11
CA PRO A 164 -23.68 1.58 3.34
C PRO A 164 -24.22 0.15 3.36
N GLU A 165 -25.35 -0.13 2.70
CA GLU A 165 -25.93 -1.47 2.63
C GLU A 165 -25.30 -2.35 1.56
N ALA A 166 -24.86 -1.78 0.44
CA ALA A 166 -24.26 -2.54 -0.65
C ALA A 166 -22.76 -2.80 -0.41
N ALA A 167 -22.07 -1.88 0.24
CA ALA A 167 -20.63 -1.98 0.47
C ALA A 167 -20.21 -3.27 1.20
N PRO A 168 -20.85 -3.75 2.26
CA PRO A 168 -20.49 -5.03 2.90
C PRO A 168 -20.64 -6.22 1.94
N ARG A 169 -21.72 -6.26 1.15
CA ARG A 169 -21.94 -7.33 0.16
C ARG A 169 -20.93 -7.31 -0.97
N MET A 170 -20.54 -6.11 -1.44
CA MET A 170 -19.46 -5.94 -2.41
C MET A 170 -18.13 -6.40 -1.83
N THR A 171 -17.82 -6.05 -0.58
CA THR A 171 -16.58 -6.44 0.10
C THR A 171 -16.43 -7.96 0.14
N VAL A 172 -17.48 -8.71 0.52
CA VAL A 172 -17.43 -10.18 0.54
C VAL A 172 -17.08 -10.77 -0.83
N LYS A 173 -17.65 -10.22 -1.91
CA LYS A 173 -17.33 -10.68 -3.27
C LYS A 173 -15.92 -10.27 -3.70
N LEU A 174 -15.48 -9.05 -3.38
CA LEU A 174 -14.14 -8.56 -3.67
C LEU A 174 -13.08 -9.38 -2.91
N THR A 175 -13.36 -9.80 -1.67
CA THR A 175 -12.46 -10.67 -0.91
C THR A 175 -12.25 -12.03 -1.60
N LYS A 176 -13.29 -12.59 -2.23
CA LYS A 176 -13.16 -13.83 -3.01
C LYS A 176 -12.30 -13.64 -4.27
N LEU A 177 -12.48 -12.52 -4.97
CA LEU A 177 -11.64 -12.15 -6.10
C LEU A 177 -10.20 -11.90 -5.66
N TRP A 178 -10.02 -11.25 -4.52
CA TRP A 178 -8.72 -11.00 -3.93
C TRP A 178 -7.95 -12.29 -3.66
N SER A 179 -8.58 -13.31 -3.09
CA SER A 179 -7.92 -14.59 -2.80
C SER A 179 -7.36 -15.25 -4.07
N ALA A 180 -8.07 -15.18 -5.19
CA ALA A 180 -7.57 -15.67 -6.47
C ALA A 180 -6.43 -14.81 -7.02
N ALA A 181 -6.57 -13.47 -6.96
CA ALA A 181 -5.58 -12.52 -7.42
C ALA A 181 -4.29 -12.60 -6.59
N GLU A 182 -4.39 -12.84 -5.28
CA GLU A 182 -3.27 -13.02 -4.36
C GLU A 182 -2.41 -14.22 -4.77
N ILE A 183 -3.03 -15.37 -5.05
CA ILE A 183 -2.30 -16.56 -5.53
C ILE A 183 -1.57 -16.26 -6.84
N MET A 184 -2.25 -15.62 -7.80
CA MET A 184 -1.64 -15.23 -9.07
C MET A 184 -0.47 -14.25 -8.86
N LEU A 185 -0.64 -13.27 -7.97
CA LEU A 185 0.40 -12.29 -7.64
C LEU A 185 1.67 -13.00 -7.13
N PHE A 186 1.54 -13.86 -6.12
CA PHE A 186 2.69 -14.55 -5.54
C PHE A 186 3.35 -15.53 -6.52
N VAL A 187 2.58 -16.18 -7.38
CA VAL A 187 3.12 -17.06 -8.44
C VAL A 187 3.89 -16.22 -9.47
N LEU A 188 3.33 -15.12 -9.94
CA LEU A 188 4.00 -14.25 -10.93
C LEU A 188 5.24 -13.59 -10.35
N VAL A 189 5.18 -13.07 -9.13
CA VAL A 189 6.34 -12.50 -8.45
C VAL A 189 7.42 -13.58 -8.25
N GLY A 190 7.04 -14.77 -7.78
CA GLY A 190 7.98 -15.87 -7.62
C GLY A 190 8.63 -16.31 -8.94
N ALA A 191 7.86 -16.33 -10.04
CA ALA A 191 8.39 -16.67 -11.38
C ALA A 191 9.29 -15.55 -11.97
N ALA A 192 9.09 -14.31 -11.58
CA ALA A 192 9.91 -13.18 -12.03
C ALA A 192 11.24 -13.05 -11.26
N VAL A 193 11.38 -13.71 -10.12
CA VAL A 193 12.62 -13.72 -9.34
C VAL A 193 13.63 -14.65 -10.00
N ASP A 194 14.79 -14.12 -10.38
CA ASP A 194 15.92 -14.92 -10.84
C ASP A 194 16.68 -15.50 -9.62
N PRO A 195 16.68 -16.83 -9.44
CA PRO A 195 17.37 -17.47 -8.32
C PRO A 195 18.88 -17.14 -8.26
N ALA A 196 19.50 -16.83 -9.39
CA ALA A 196 20.92 -16.48 -9.45
C ALA A 196 21.22 -15.21 -8.63
N TYR A 197 20.33 -14.20 -8.67
CA TYR A 197 20.50 -13.00 -7.84
C TYR A 197 20.29 -13.28 -6.36
N ALA A 198 19.39 -14.19 -6.01
CA ALA A 198 19.19 -14.59 -4.62
C ALA A 198 20.42 -15.28 -4.03
N VAL A 199 21.07 -16.13 -4.83
CA VAL A 199 22.31 -16.81 -4.44
C VAL A 199 23.51 -15.84 -4.42
N SER A 200 23.62 -14.94 -5.39
CA SER A 200 24.72 -13.95 -5.47
C SER A 200 24.66 -12.92 -4.33
N GLY A 201 23.47 -12.57 -3.85
CA GLY A 201 23.29 -11.71 -2.66
C GLY A 201 23.82 -12.35 -1.37
N GLY A 202 23.86 -13.69 -1.34
CA GLY A 202 24.53 -14.48 -0.33
C GLY A 202 24.22 -14.10 1.11
N LEU A 203 25.25 -14.20 1.95
CA LEU A 203 25.16 -13.90 3.39
C LEU A 203 24.80 -12.43 3.65
N GLY A 204 25.23 -11.50 2.78
CA GLY A 204 24.95 -10.07 2.94
C GLY A 204 23.44 -9.76 2.87
N ALA A 205 22.74 -10.35 1.90
CA ALA A 205 21.30 -10.20 1.76
C ALA A 205 20.54 -10.83 2.96
N ALA A 206 20.99 -12.01 3.41
CA ALA A 206 20.38 -12.67 4.58
C ALA A 206 20.57 -11.83 5.87
N LEU A 207 21.76 -11.30 6.10
CA LEU A 207 22.04 -10.43 7.24
C LEU A 207 21.27 -9.11 7.16
N LEU A 208 21.07 -8.56 5.95
CA LEU A 208 20.28 -7.35 5.75
C LEU A 208 18.82 -7.59 6.13
N ILE A 209 18.22 -8.71 5.71
CA ILE A 209 16.84 -9.08 6.05
C ILE A 209 16.71 -9.27 7.56
N LEU A 210 17.59 -10.04 8.18
CA LEU A 210 17.58 -10.27 9.63
C LEU A 210 17.77 -8.96 10.42
N GLY A 211 18.70 -8.13 10.00
CA GLY A 211 18.91 -6.81 10.59
C GLY A 211 17.68 -5.93 10.45
N GLY A 212 17.06 -5.90 9.27
CA GLY A 212 15.81 -5.18 9.01
C GLY A 212 14.67 -5.63 9.93
N LEU A 213 14.51 -6.94 10.15
CA LEU A 213 13.53 -7.50 11.08
C LEU A 213 13.80 -7.08 12.53
N VAL A 214 15.06 -7.08 12.97
CA VAL A 214 15.44 -6.62 14.31
C VAL A 214 15.10 -5.14 14.50
N PHE A 215 15.46 -4.28 13.55
CA PHE A 215 15.11 -2.87 13.61
C PHE A 215 13.59 -2.64 13.59
N ARG A 216 12.84 -3.45 12.83
CA ARG A 216 11.38 -3.39 12.79
C ARG A 216 10.79 -3.79 14.15
N ALA A 217 11.24 -4.90 14.73
CA ALA A 217 10.82 -5.34 16.05
C ALA A 217 11.12 -4.27 17.11
N ALA A 218 12.35 -3.71 17.11
CA ALA A 218 12.73 -2.65 18.02
C ALA A 218 11.82 -1.41 17.88
N GLY A 219 11.50 -1.01 16.63
CA GLY A 219 10.58 0.11 16.35
C GLY A 219 9.19 -0.13 16.94
N VAL A 220 8.64 -1.33 16.74
CA VAL A 220 7.33 -1.71 17.31
C VAL A 220 7.37 -1.67 18.83
N PHE A 221 8.39 -2.27 19.46
CA PHE A 221 8.53 -2.24 20.93
C PHE A 221 8.67 -0.82 21.46
N CYS A 222 9.45 0.05 20.82
CA CYS A 222 9.55 1.45 21.21
C CYS A 222 8.19 2.19 21.16
N CYS A 223 7.35 1.89 20.19
CA CYS A 223 6.00 2.46 20.11
C CYS A 223 5.07 1.93 21.21
N LEU A 224 5.25 0.68 21.64
CA LEU A 224 4.40 0.06 22.66
C LEU A 224 4.71 0.53 24.09
N ILE A 225 5.93 0.99 24.37
CA ILE A 225 6.39 1.37 25.74
C ILE A 225 5.51 2.46 26.39
N LYS A 226 4.89 3.34 25.57
CA LYS A 226 4.03 4.44 26.07
C LYS A 226 2.55 4.26 25.74
N THR A 227 2.15 3.14 25.16
CA THR A 227 0.76 2.90 24.78
C THR A 227 0.11 1.99 25.81
N PRO A 228 -0.91 2.42 26.55
CA PRO A 228 -1.65 1.55 27.45
C PRO A 228 -2.50 0.58 26.61
N LEU A 229 -1.94 -0.58 26.34
CA LEU A 229 -2.64 -1.69 25.68
C LEU A 229 -3.38 -2.55 26.71
#